data_34b6a6cde4d746333997524d0be7330d
#
_entry.id   34b6a6cde4d746333997524d0be7330d
#
_cell.length_a   1.000
_cell.length_b   1.000
_cell.length_c   1.000
_cell.angle_alpha   90.00
_cell.angle_beta   90.00
_cell.angle_gamma   90.00
#
_symmetry.space_group_name_H-M   'P 1'
#
loop_
_entity.id
_entity.type
_entity.pdbx_description
1 polymer ?
#
loop_
_entity_poly.entity_id
_entity_poly.type
_entity_poly.pdbx_seq_one_letter_code
_entity_poly.pdbx_strand_id
1 'polypeptide(L)'
;MLRSRVLMTTLIIALVATACAQAVEHVGMPEAQLNLAQATIHLASAPKSNSTSNAIWNAMSEVRSGGIGEVPLFLRDGHYQGAESLGHGSGYVSPHIATSQNPASQANDYLPEALDGHRYYDEGL
;
A
#
# COMPACT_ATOMS: atom_id res chain seq x y z
N MET A 1 1.50 -15.75 -10.57
CA MET A 1 2.96 -15.93 -10.47
C MET A 1 3.76 -14.62 -10.60
N LEU A 2 3.37 -13.68 -11.41
CA LEU A 2 4.10 -12.39 -11.58
C LEU A 2 4.00 -11.49 -10.33
N ARG A 3 2.81 -11.38 -9.72
CA ARG A 3 2.56 -10.56 -8.51
C ARG A 3 3.50 -10.86 -7.35
N SER A 4 3.76 -12.13 -7.10
CA SER A 4 4.67 -12.50 -6.00
C SER A 4 6.13 -12.13 -6.30
N ARG A 5 6.53 -12.07 -7.55
CA ARG A 5 7.91 -11.72 -7.94
C ARG A 5 8.20 -10.23 -7.75
N VAL A 6 7.28 -9.35 -8.18
CA VAL A 6 7.46 -7.88 -8.02
C VAL A 6 7.49 -7.50 -6.54
N LEU A 7 6.56 -8.01 -5.75
CA LEU A 7 6.52 -7.75 -4.31
C LEU A 7 7.79 -8.24 -3.60
N MET A 8 8.26 -9.44 -3.95
CA MET A 8 9.52 -9.99 -3.42
C MET A 8 10.72 -9.13 -3.84
N THR A 9 10.78 -8.65 -5.07
CA THR A 9 11.88 -7.81 -5.55
C THR A 9 11.95 -6.50 -4.78
N THR A 10 10.83 -5.81 -4.56
CA THR A 10 10.78 -4.56 -3.81
C THR A 10 11.22 -4.76 -2.35
N LEU A 11 10.75 -5.81 -1.71
CA LEU A 11 11.13 -6.15 -0.34
C LEU A 11 12.63 -6.45 -0.24
N ILE A 12 13.17 -7.23 -1.17
CA ILE A 12 14.60 -7.57 -1.21
C ILE A 12 15.46 -6.30 -1.41
N ILE A 13 15.04 -5.38 -2.27
CA ILE A 13 15.72 -4.10 -2.48
C ILE A 13 15.82 -3.30 -1.18
N ALA A 14 14.71 -3.17 -0.45
CA ALA A 14 14.68 -2.46 0.82
C ALA A 14 15.60 -3.12 1.87
N LEU A 15 15.54 -4.45 1.97
CA LEU A 15 16.38 -5.22 2.89
C LEU A 15 17.87 -5.07 2.56
N VAL A 16 18.24 -5.18 1.29
CA VAL A 16 19.65 -5.04 0.86
C VAL A 16 20.17 -3.63 1.12
N ALA A 17 19.39 -2.60 0.83
CA ALA A 17 19.77 -1.21 1.07
C ALA A 17 19.93 -0.92 2.57
N THR A 18 19.00 -1.39 3.41
CA THR A 18 19.05 -1.22 4.87
C THR A 18 20.23 -1.98 5.46
N ALA A 19 20.45 -3.23 5.08
CA ALA A 19 21.57 -4.04 5.54
C ALA A 19 22.93 -3.42 5.14
N CYS A 20 23.00 -2.84 3.93
CA CYS A 20 24.19 -2.13 3.47
C CYS A 20 24.46 -0.89 4.33
N ALA A 21 23.45 -0.08 4.63
CA ALA A 21 23.61 1.08 5.51
C ALA A 21 24.11 0.68 6.90
N GLN A 22 23.54 -0.37 7.48
CA GLN A 22 23.98 -0.91 8.77
C GLN A 22 25.43 -1.45 8.71
N ALA A 23 25.81 -2.11 7.61
CA ALA A 23 27.17 -2.58 7.44
C ALA A 23 28.18 -1.42 7.41
N VAL A 24 27.86 -0.31 6.73
CA VAL A 24 28.72 0.90 6.73
C VAL A 24 28.88 1.46 8.13
N GLU A 25 27.78 1.49 8.91
CA GLU A 25 27.80 2.04 10.28
C GLU A 25 28.54 1.15 11.28
N HIS A 26 28.37 -0.17 11.22
CA HIS A 26 28.85 -1.10 12.25
C HIS A 26 30.19 -1.75 11.90
N VAL A 27 30.42 -2.05 10.63
CA VAL A 27 31.68 -2.66 10.14
C VAL A 27 32.69 -1.58 9.79
N GLY A 28 32.24 -0.53 9.13
CA GLY A 28 33.09 0.57 8.67
C GLY A 28 33.85 0.27 7.38
N MET A 29 34.61 1.26 6.95
CA MET A 29 35.49 1.17 5.75
C MET A 29 36.88 0.68 6.16
N PRO A 30 37.58 -0.10 5.33
CA PRO A 30 37.24 -0.40 3.92
C PRO A 30 36.34 -1.64 3.72
N GLU A 31 36.04 -2.45 4.72
CA GLU A 31 35.35 -3.73 4.59
C GLU A 31 33.92 -3.57 4.07
N ALA A 32 33.21 -2.51 4.49
CA ALA A 32 31.85 -2.22 4.06
C ALA A 32 31.72 -1.90 2.54
N GLN A 33 32.85 -1.64 1.85
CA GLN A 33 32.82 -1.43 0.39
C GLN A 33 32.28 -2.64 -0.37
N LEU A 34 32.40 -3.86 0.14
CA LEU A 34 31.84 -5.07 -0.47
C LEU A 34 30.32 -5.05 -0.39
N ASN A 35 29.76 -4.64 0.74
CA ASN A 35 28.32 -4.47 0.92
C ASN A 35 27.75 -3.38 0.02
N LEU A 36 28.47 -2.25 -0.12
CA LEU A 36 28.10 -1.16 -1.03
C LEU A 36 28.11 -1.62 -2.49
N ALA A 37 29.12 -2.36 -2.91
CA ALA A 37 29.20 -2.92 -4.26
C ALA A 37 28.03 -3.87 -4.53
N GLN A 38 27.71 -4.77 -3.61
CA GLN A 38 26.59 -5.70 -3.73
C GLN A 38 25.26 -4.95 -3.85
N ALA A 39 25.01 -3.95 -2.99
CA ALA A 39 23.80 -3.14 -3.04
C ALA A 39 23.70 -2.40 -4.38
N THR A 40 24.77 -1.81 -4.85
CA THR A 40 24.81 -1.10 -6.13
C THR A 40 24.48 -2.01 -7.30
N ILE A 41 25.10 -3.19 -7.38
CA ILE A 41 24.84 -4.17 -8.44
C ILE A 41 23.38 -4.63 -8.40
N HIS A 42 22.87 -4.95 -7.20
CA HIS A 42 21.48 -5.40 -7.04
C HIS A 42 20.49 -4.35 -7.51
N LEU A 43 20.66 -3.09 -7.08
CA LEU A 43 19.81 -1.97 -7.49
C LEU A 43 19.91 -1.68 -9.00
N ALA A 44 21.10 -1.74 -9.56
CA ALA A 44 21.33 -1.50 -10.98
C ALA A 44 20.68 -2.58 -11.86
N SER A 45 20.67 -3.82 -11.38
CA SER A 45 20.12 -4.99 -12.10
C SER A 45 18.61 -5.17 -11.90
N ALA A 46 18.00 -4.48 -10.93
CA ALA A 46 16.58 -4.60 -10.66
C ALA A 46 15.73 -4.00 -11.80
N PRO A 47 14.58 -4.61 -12.13
CA PRO A 47 13.63 -4.02 -13.07
C PRO A 47 13.21 -2.63 -12.62
N LYS A 48 13.15 -1.69 -13.55
CA LYS A 48 12.74 -0.29 -13.27
C LYS A 48 11.24 -0.15 -13.44
N SER A 49 10.57 0.47 -12.46
CA SER A 49 9.15 0.79 -12.52
C SER A 49 8.86 2.08 -11.76
N ASN A 50 8.01 2.91 -12.34
CA ASN A 50 7.47 4.12 -11.71
C ASN A 50 6.06 3.89 -11.14
N SER A 51 5.53 2.67 -11.16
CA SER A 51 4.15 2.37 -10.77
C SER A 51 3.81 2.87 -9.38
N THR A 52 4.69 2.66 -8.39
CA THR A 52 4.48 3.11 -7.02
C THR A 52 4.45 4.63 -6.91
N SER A 53 5.38 5.32 -7.58
CA SER A 53 5.44 6.79 -7.57
C SER A 53 4.20 7.40 -8.23
N ASN A 54 3.80 6.86 -9.38
CA ASN A 54 2.61 7.30 -10.08
C ASN A 54 1.35 7.06 -9.23
N ALA A 55 1.24 5.91 -8.59
CA ALA A 55 0.11 5.58 -7.72
C ALA A 55 -0.07 6.60 -6.61
N ILE A 56 0.99 6.90 -5.85
CA ILE A 56 0.91 7.86 -4.74
C ILE A 56 0.66 9.29 -5.24
N TRP A 57 1.29 9.71 -6.34
CA TRP A 57 1.09 11.05 -6.86
C TRP A 57 -0.33 11.26 -7.40
N ASN A 58 -0.90 10.27 -8.07
CA ASN A 58 -2.28 10.30 -8.54
C ASN A 58 -3.26 10.40 -7.36
N ALA A 59 -3.11 9.52 -6.36
CA ALA A 59 -3.94 9.55 -5.16
C ALA A 59 -3.82 10.91 -4.44
N MET A 60 -2.62 11.44 -4.25
CA MET A 60 -2.42 12.74 -3.62
C MET A 60 -2.99 13.90 -4.44
N SER A 61 -2.94 13.81 -5.76
CA SER A 61 -3.55 14.82 -6.64
C SER A 61 -5.06 14.87 -6.47
N GLU A 62 -5.72 13.72 -6.43
CA GLU A 62 -7.16 13.63 -6.19
C GLU A 62 -7.56 14.16 -4.81
N VAL A 63 -6.84 13.77 -3.76
CA VAL A 63 -7.07 14.30 -2.41
C VAL A 63 -6.99 15.83 -2.40
N ARG A 64 -5.97 16.41 -3.05
CA ARG A 64 -5.79 17.88 -3.11
C ARG A 64 -6.85 18.57 -3.95
N SER A 65 -7.41 17.91 -4.95
CA SER A 65 -8.49 18.48 -5.78
C SER A 65 -9.83 18.55 -5.03
N GLY A 66 -9.96 17.86 -3.89
CA GLY A 66 -11.16 17.87 -3.06
C GLY A 66 -12.32 17.02 -3.59
N GLY A 67 -12.13 16.29 -4.70
CA GLY A 67 -13.15 15.48 -5.34
C GLY A 67 -13.34 14.07 -4.80
N ILE A 68 -12.68 13.73 -3.69
CA ILE A 68 -12.64 12.35 -3.18
C ILE A 68 -13.89 11.89 -2.44
N GLY A 69 -14.81 12.79 -2.10
CA GLY A 69 -15.99 12.46 -1.30
C GLY A 69 -15.66 12.19 0.18
N GLU A 70 -16.66 11.75 0.91
CA GLU A 70 -16.56 11.44 2.32
C GLU A 70 -16.29 9.95 2.55
N VAL A 71 -15.74 9.61 3.73
CA VAL A 71 -15.59 8.21 4.15
C VAL A 71 -16.94 7.51 4.12
N PRO A 72 -17.08 6.31 3.53
CA PRO A 72 -18.33 5.56 3.51
C PRO A 72 -18.95 5.39 4.90
N LEU A 73 -20.26 5.49 5.01
CA LEU A 73 -20.97 5.49 6.30
C LEU A 73 -20.67 4.24 7.13
N PHE A 74 -20.55 3.07 6.50
CA PHE A 74 -20.27 1.82 7.18
C PHE A 74 -18.85 1.74 7.77
N LEU A 75 -17.93 2.59 7.32
CA LEU A 75 -16.56 2.69 7.84
C LEU A 75 -16.40 3.76 8.92
N ARG A 76 -17.44 4.59 9.15
CA ARG A 76 -17.38 5.61 10.20
C ARG A 76 -17.63 4.99 11.57
N ASP A 77 -17.00 5.55 12.59
CA ASP A 77 -17.18 5.08 13.96
C ASP A 77 -18.66 5.11 14.37
N GLY A 78 -19.17 3.95 14.79
CA GLY A 78 -20.54 3.79 15.27
C GLY A 78 -20.69 3.75 16.79
N HIS A 79 -19.60 3.97 17.56
CA HIS A 79 -19.60 3.73 18.99
C HIS A 79 -19.86 4.98 19.86
N TYR A 80 -20.19 6.11 19.27
CA TYR A 80 -20.52 7.34 20.00
C TYR A 80 -22.03 7.61 20.01
N GLN A 81 -22.47 8.42 20.99
CA GLN A 81 -23.88 8.78 21.14
C GLN A 81 -24.39 9.55 19.93
N GLY A 82 -25.44 9.05 19.26
CA GLY A 82 -26.01 9.66 18.07
C GLY A 82 -25.47 9.10 16.74
N ALA A 83 -24.48 8.23 16.75
CA ALA A 83 -23.91 7.63 15.54
C ALA A 83 -24.97 6.89 14.72
N GLU A 84 -25.86 6.15 15.37
CA GLU A 84 -26.95 5.40 14.74
C GLU A 84 -27.89 6.31 13.95
N SER A 85 -28.25 7.48 14.47
CA SER A 85 -29.11 8.46 13.78
C SER A 85 -28.45 9.05 12.53
N LEU A 86 -27.15 9.00 12.44
CA LEU A 86 -26.34 9.43 11.29
C LEU A 86 -26.01 8.27 10.33
N GLY A 87 -26.42 7.03 10.66
CA GLY A 87 -26.13 5.84 9.88
C GLY A 87 -24.65 5.40 9.94
N HIS A 88 -23.86 5.91 10.89
CA HIS A 88 -22.47 5.58 11.02
C HIS A 88 -22.26 4.13 11.50
N GLY A 89 -21.36 3.40 10.87
CA GLY A 89 -21.09 1.99 11.15
C GLY A 89 -22.18 1.02 10.66
N SER A 90 -23.27 1.53 10.09
CA SER A 90 -24.37 0.68 9.58
C SER A 90 -23.90 -0.16 8.40
N GLY A 91 -24.14 -1.48 8.50
CA GLY A 91 -23.77 -2.41 7.42
C GLY A 91 -22.29 -2.80 7.42
N TYR A 92 -21.50 -2.40 8.41
CA TYR A 92 -20.12 -2.86 8.52
C TYR A 92 -20.04 -4.38 8.72
N VAL A 93 -19.29 -5.04 7.87
CA VAL A 93 -18.99 -6.47 8.00
C VAL A 93 -17.48 -6.64 8.12
N SER A 94 -17.05 -7.21 9.24
CA SER A 94 -15.62 -7.47 9.45
C SER A 94 -15.08 -8.43 8.41
N PRO A 95 -13.95 -8.12 7.73
CA PRO A 95 -13.31 -9.04 6.79
C PRO A 95 -12.85 -10.36 7.45
N HIS A 96 -12.69 -10.38 8.77
CA HIS A 96 -12.36 -11.60 9.53
C HIS A 96 -13.54 -12.57 9.67
N ILE A 97 -14.77 -12.09 9.48
CA ILE A 97 -16.01 -12.89 9.54
C ILE A 97 -16.45 -13.30 8.13
N ALA A 98 -15.67 -12.97 7.12
CA ALA A 98 -15.93 -13.31 5.72
C ALA A 98 -16.00 -14.83 5.55
N THR A 99 -17.21 -15.36 5.54
CA THR A 99 -17.48 -16.75 5.18
C THR A 99 -18.11 -16.80 3.79
N SER A 100 -18.11 -17.99 3.20
CA SER A 100 -18.86 -18.27 1.97
C SER A 100 -20.36 -17.89 2.05
N GLN A 101 -20.87 -17.63 3.25
CA GLN A 101 -22.24 -17.22 3.52
C GLN A 101 -22.47 -15.70 3.51
N ASN A 102 -21.40 -14.90 3.48
CA ASN A 102 -21.49 -13.44 3.41
C ASN A 102 -20.52 -12.86 2.37
N PRO A 103 -20.89 -12.94 1.08
CA PRO A 103 -20.07 -12.41 -0.01
C PRO A 103 -19.87 -10.89 0.04
N ALA A 104 -20.73 -10.14 0.74
CA ALA A 104 -20.59 -8.70 0.91
C ALA A 104 -19.29 -8.30 1.62
N SER A 105 -18.75 -9.16 2.48
CA SER A 105 -17.47 -8.92 3.15
C SER A 105 -16.25 -9.05 2.21
N GLN A 106 -16.42 -9.66 1.04
CA GLN A 106 -15.37 -9.81 0.03
C GLN A 106 -15.41 -8.68 -1.02
N ALA A 107 -16.55 -7.97 -1.10
CA ALA A 107 -16.81 -6.94 -2.09
C ALA A 107 -16.84 -5.53 -1.48
N ASN A 108 -16.37 -5.36 -0.24
CA ASN A 108 -16.31 -4.04 0.37
C ASN A 108 -15.37 -3.15 -0.44
N ASP A 109 -15.97 -2.28 -1.22
CA ASP A 109 -15.25 -1.14 -1.75
C ASP A 109 -15.07 -0.14 -0.61
N TYR A 110 -13.84 -0.05 -0.12
CA TYR A 110 -13.47 0.85 0.98
C TYR A 110 -13.26 2.29 0.50
N LEU A 111 -13.37 2.52 -0.80
CA LEU A 111 -13.28 3.84 -1.38
C LEU A 111 -14.58 4.63 -1.18
N PRO A 112 -14.50 5.97 -1.12
CA PRO A 112 -15.67 6.82 -1.28
C PRO A 112 -16.39 6.55 -2.60
N GLU A 113 -17.72 6.74 -2.62
CA GLU A 113 -18.55 6.52 -3.81
C GLU A 113 -18.04 7.29 -5.05
N ALA A 114 -17.47 8.48 -4.84
CA ALA A 114 -16.90 9.29 -5.91
C ALA A 114 -15.65 8.64 -6.56
N LEU A 115 -15.05 7.67 -5.90
CA LEU A 115 -13.84 6.94 -6.33
C LEU A 115 -14.13 5.47 -6.66
N ASP A 116 -15.41 5.10 -6.79
CA ASP A 116 -15.78 3.73 -7.11
C ASP A 116 -15.08 3.25 -8.39
N GLY A 117 -14.47 2.07 -8.30
CA GLY A 117 -13.69 1.48 -9.40
C GLY A 117 -12.34 2.12 -9.66
N HIS A 118 -11.93 3.16 -8.93
CA HIS A 118 -10.59 3.77 -9.08
C HIS A 118 -9.48 2.80 -8.69
N ARG A 119 -8.43 2.77 -9.53
CA ARG A 119 -7.19 2.06 -9.25
C ARG A 119 -6.01 3.01 -9.40
N TYR A 120 -5.25 3.18 -8.32
CA TYR A 120 -4.05 4.03 -8.31
C TYR A 120 -2.79 3.26 -8.70
N TYR A 121 -2.72 1.99 -8.28
CA TYR A 121 -1.56 1.15 -8.55
C TYR A 121 -1.84 0.24 -9.75
N ASP A 122 -1.03 0.39 -10.78
CA ASP A 122 -0.96 -0.52 -11.91
C ASP A 122 0.40 -1.22 -11.87
N GLU A 123 0.39 -2.55 -11.95
CA GLU A 123 1.60 -3.37 -12.00
C GLU A 123 2.33 -3.27 -13.36
N GLY A 124 1.97 -2.31 -14.20
CA GLY A 124 2.46 -2.15 -15.57
C GLY A 124 3.95 -2.42 -15.70
N LEU A 125 4.27 -3.42 -16.44
CA LEU A 125 5.61 -3.79 -16.93
C LEU A 125 5.91 -3.00 -18.17
#